data_c07cae7904c425eef6b8a6fdd77b7d75
#
_entry.id   c07cae7904c425eef6b8a6fdd77b7d75
#
_cell.length_a   1.000
_cell.length_b   1.000
_cell.length_c   1.000
_cell.angle_alpha   90.00
_cell.angle_beta   90.00
_cell.angle_gamma   90.00
#
_symmetry.space_group_name_H-M   'P 1'
#
loop_
_entity.id
_entity.type
_entity.pdbx_description
1 polymer ?
#
loop_
_entity_poly.entity_id
_entity_poly.type
_entity_poly.pdbx_seq_one_letter_code
_entity_poly.pdbx_strand_id
1 'polypeptide(L)'
;MTDSPTRGVFDVAVTDEDGVSVVVVDGEVDMISARRLADVAFEAASSADGGLVVDLAGVSFLSSSGITVLLRTLGHLPTGATAAFVAPHPAARRPITLSGLDREAQSWPDRAAAVEAVRSGNPVQ
;
A
#
# COMPACT_ATOMS: atom_id res chain seq x y z
N MET A 1 26.31 -3.53 -16.32
CA MET A 1 25.92 -3.11 -15.84
C MET A 1 25.38 -2.83 -15.09
N THR A 2 25.08 -2.67 -15.01
CA THR A 2 24.62 -2.37 -14.48
C THR A 2 23.98 -2.10 -13.87
N ASP A 3 23.76 -2.27 -13.56
CA ASP A 3 23.16 -1.88 -13.05
C ASP A 3 23.02 -1.29 -12.04
N SER A 4 22.94 -1.02 -12.39
CA SER A 4 23.14 -0.11 -11.39
C SER A 4 22.02 -0.06 -10.42
N PRO A 5 22.31 0.36 -9.27
CA PRO A 5 21.27 0.43 -8.30
C PRO A 5 20.22 1.41 -8.78
N THR A 6 19.03 1.06 -8.55
CA THR A 6 17.92 1.86 -8.95
C THR A 6 17.32 2.55 -7.73
N ARG A 7 18.20 3.03 -6.87
CA ARG A 7 17.75 3.78 -5.73
C ARG A 7 16.82 4.88 -6.18
N GLY A 8 15.69 4.99 -5.52
CA GLY A 8 14.73 6.00 -5.84
C GLY A 8 13.84 5.68 -7.02
N VAL A 9 14.17 4.64 -7.77
CA VAL A 9 13.30 4.25 -8.87
C VAL A 9 12.03 3.64 -8.33
N PHE A 10 10.91 4.11 -8.86
CA PHE A 10 9.61 3.60 -8.45
C PHE A 10 9.30 2.28 -9.13
N ASP A 11 8.74 1.36 -8.37
CA ASP A 11 8.22 0.12 -8.91
C ASP A 11 6.97 -0.30 -8.14
N VAL A 12 6.04 -0.94 -8.83
CA VAL A 12 4.82 -1.42 -8.21
C VAL A 12 4.44 -2.75 -8.84
N ALA A 13 4.06 -3.71 -8.00
CA ALA A 13 3.65 -5.03 -8.46
C ALA A 13 2.50 -5.51 -7.60
N VAL A 14 1.71 -6.43 -8.13
CA VAL A 14 0.59 -7.00 -7.39
C VAL A 14 0.80 -8.50 -7.28
N THR A 15 0.67 -9.03 -6.07
CA THR A 15 0.72 -10.46 -5.84
C THR A 15 -0.52 -10.87 -5.07
N ASP A 16 -0.75 -12.17 -4.98
CA ASP A 16 -1.85 -12.73 -4.18
C ASP A 16 -1.24 -13.59 -3.09
N GLU A 17 -1.64 -13.33 -1.84
CA GLU A 17 -1.17 -14.12 -0.71
C GLU A 17 -2.38 -14.56 0.10
N ASP A 18 -2.68 -15.84 0.01
CA ASP A 18 -3.79 -16.44 0.75
C ASP A 18 -5.12 -15.77 0.44
N GLY A 19 -5.30 -15.36 -0.81
CA GLY A 19 -6.55 -14.73 -1.23
C GLY A 19 -6.59 -13.22 -1.02
N VAL A 20 -5.54 -12.65 -0.43
CA VAL A 20 -5.42 -11.20 -0.23
C VAL A 20 -4.58 -10.62 -1.35
N SER A 21 -5.06 -9.56 -1.98
CA SER A 21 -4.27 -8.85 -2.99
C SER A 21 -3.23 -7.98 -2.29
N VAL A 22 -1.97 -8.12 -2.68
CA VAL A 22 -0.89 -7.34 -2.09
C VAL A 22 -0.29 -6.46 -3.16
N VAL A 23 -0.37 -5.15 -2.97
CA VAL A 23 0.28 -4.17 -3.84
C VAL A 23 1.62 -3.83 -3.21
N VAL A 24 2.70 -4.22 -3.88
CA VAL A 24 4.06 -4.02 -3.37
C VAL A 24 4.64 -2.79 -4.04
N VAL A 25 5.00 -1.80 -3.25
CA VAL A 25 5.48 -0.51 -3.75
C VAL A 25 6.91 -0.30 -3.28
N ASP A 26 7.80 0.06 -4.20
CA ASP A 26 9.20 0.33 -3.88
C ASP A 26 9.60 1.67 -4.45
N GLY A 27 10.56 2.30 -3.79
CA GLY A 27 11.18 3.52 -4.29
C GLY A 27 10.48 4.78 -3.83
N GLU A 28 10.56 5.81 -4.65
CA GLU A 28 10.02 7.13 -4.33
C GLU A 28 8.66 7.32 -4.96
N VAL A 29 7.68 7.64 -4.14
CA VAL A 29 6.33 7.94 -4.62
C VAL A 29 6.17 9.45 -4.63
N ASP A 30 6.55 10.05 -5.74
CA ASP A 30 6.39 11.50 -5.98
C ASP A 30 5.13 11.74 -6.79
N MET A 31 4.98 12.99 -7.27
CA MET A 31 3.78 13.36 -8.01
C MET A 31 3.64 12.57 -9.31
N ILE A 32 4.76 12.23 -9.94
CA ILE A 32 4.73 11.51 -11.21
C ILE A 32 4.46 10.03 -10.99
N SER A 33 5.20 9.40 -10.10
CA SER A 33 5.03 7.97 -9.85
C SER A 33 3.69 7.67 -9.18
N ALA A 34 3.12 8.65 -8.49
CA ALA A 34 1.79 8.45 -7.89
C ALA A 34 0.74 8.10 -8.94
N ARG A 35 0.90 8.56 -10.18
CA ARG A 35 -0.04 8.21 -11.27
C ARG A 35 0.04 6.73 -11.59
N ARG A 36 1.24 6.19 -11.68
CA ARG A 36 1.41 4.75 -11.93
C ARG A 36 0.88 3.95 -10.75
N LEU A 37 1.13 4.43 -9.55
CA LEU A 37 0.60 3.76 -8.37
C LEU A 37 -0.92 3.72 -8.43
N ALA A 38 -1.54 4.83 -8.81
CA ALA A 38 -3.00 4.89 -8.90
C ALA A 38 -3.54 3.86 -9.88
N ASP A 39 -2.93 3.76 -11.07
CA ASP A 39 -3.41 2.82 -12.08
C ASP A 39 -3.41 1.40 -11.56
N VAL A 40 -2.33 1.01 -10.89
CA VAL A 40 -2.19 -0.36 -10.40
C VAL A 40 -3.03 -0.59 -9.15
N ALA A 41 -2.98 0.36 -8.20
CA ALA A 41 -3.63 0.17 -6.90
C ALA A 41 -5.15 0.22 -7.02
N PHE A 42 -5.69 1.10 -7.86
CA PHE A 42 -7.14 1.19 -8.04
C PHE A 42 -7.69 -0.09 -8.64
N GLU A 43 -7.02 -0.62 -9.64
CA GLU A 43 -7.46 -1.86 -10.25
C GLU A 43 -7.36 -3.03 -9.29
N ALA A 44 -6.26 -3.12 -8.56
CA ALA A 44 -6.09 -4.18 -7.58
C ALA A 44 -7.17 -4.10 -6.50
N ALA A 45 -7.46 -2.89 -6.02
CA ALA A 45 -8.47 -2.71 -4.98
C ALA A 45 -9.85 -3.10 -5.48
N SER A 46 -10.19 -2.73 -6.72
CA SER A 46 -11.50 -3.03 -7.27
C SER A 46 -11.76 -4.53 -7.37
N SER A 47 -10.70 -5.32 -7.49
CA SER A 47 -10.82 -6.78 -7.63
C SER A 47 -10.51 -7.51 -6.32
N ALA A 48 -10.31 -6.78 -5.23
CA ALA A 48 -9.81 -7.38 -4.00
C ALA A 48 -10.94 -7.85 -3.10
N ASP A 49 -11.66 -8.88 -3.55
CA ASP A 49 -12.76 -9.43 -2.77
C ASP A 49 -12.29 -10.00 -1.44
N GLY A 50 -11.09 -10.52 -1.40
CA GLY A 50 -10.52 -11.08 -0.16
C GLY A 50 -9.76 -10.07 0.67
N GLY A 51 -9.74 -8.80 0.24
CA GLY A 51 -9.05 -7.75 0.96
C GLY A 51 -7.75 -7.33 0.29
N LEU A 52 -7.18 -6.25 0.76
CA LEU A 52 -6.03 -5.59 0.13
C LEU A 52 -4.98 -5.24 1.17
N VAL A 53 -3.73 -5.53 0.86
CA VAL A 53 -2.59 -5.03 1.62
C VAL A 53 -1.75 -4.17 0.69
N VAL A 54 -1.40 -2.97 1.12
CA VAL A 54 -0.46 -2.14 0.40
C VAL A 54 0.85 -2.15 1.17
N ASP A 55 1.85 -2.79 0.59
CA ASP A 55 3.13 -2.98 1.24
C ASP A 55 4.09 -1.87 0.83
N LEU A 56 4.39 -0.99 1.77
CA LEU A 56 5.22 0.18 1.55
C LEU A 56 6.59 0.03 2.22
N ALA A 57 6.99 -1.21 2.56
CA ALA A 57 8.26 -1.42 3.25
C ALA A 57 9.46 -0.95 2.43
N GLY A 58 9.35 -1.01 1.10
CA GLY A 58 10.43 -0.57 0.22
C GLY A 58 10.33 0.89 -0.21
N VAL A 59 9.40 1.66 0.34
CA VAL A 59 9.21 3.06 -0.05
C VAL A 59 10.19 3.94 0.69
N SER A 60 10.94 4.75 -0.05
CA SER A 60 11.93 5.66 0.53
C SER A 60 11.44 7.10 0.61
N PHE A 61 10.33 7.42 -0.06
CA PHE A 61 9.72 8.74 -0.02
C PHE A 61 8.26 8.61 -0.41
N LEU A 62 7.38 9.27 0.34
CA LEU A 62 5.95 9.23 0.07
C LEU A 62 5.40 10.64 0.12
N SER A 63 5.06 11.17 -1.04
CA SER A 63 4.56 12.54 -1.19
C SER A 63 3.09 12.63 -0.80
N SER A 64 2.59 13.86 -0.72
CA SER A 64 1.16 14.07 -0.49
C SER A 64 0.33 13.51 -1.64
N SER A 65 0.86 13.55 -2.87
CA SER A 65 0.18 12.90 -3.99
C SER A 65 0.04 11.41 -3.76
N GLY A 66 1.08 10.77 -3.22
CA GLY A 66 1.01 9.35 -2.89
C GLY A 66 -0.02 9.07 -1.81
N ILE A 67 -0.06 9.90 -0.78
CA ILE A 67 -1.07 9.74 0.28
C ILE A 67 -2.48 9.84 -0.31
N THR A 68 -2.71 10.79 -1.21
CA THR A 68 -4.02 10.93 -1.85
C THR A 68 -4.39 9.68 -2.62
N VAL A 69 -3.42 9.11 -3.35
CA VAL A 69 -3.67 7.87 -4.09
C VAL A 69 -4.02 6.73 -3.15
N LEU A 70 -3.29 6.60 -2.04
CA LEU A 70 -3.57 5.53 -1.08
C LEU A 70 -4.98 5.68 -0.49
N LEU A 71 -5.36 6.90 -0.15
CA LEU A 71 -6.70 7.12 0.38
C LEU A 71 -7.76 6.75 -0.66
N ARG A 72 -7.58 7.15 -1.91
CA ARG A 72 -8.53 6.83 -2.97
C ARG A 72 -8.58 5.34 -3.26
N THR A 73 -7.45 4.66 -3.09
CA THR A 73 -7.38 3.21 -3.28
C THR A 73 -8.39 2.52 -2.37
N LEU A 74 -8.48 2.97 -1.11
CA LEU A 74 -9.44 2.38 -0.18
C LEU A 74 -10.88 2.55 -0.65
N GLY A 75 -11.16 3.63 -1.36
CA GLY A 75 -12.49 3.86 -1.90
C GLY A 75 -12.87 2.94 -3.05
N HIS A 76 -11.91 2.23 -3.63
CA HIS A 76 -12.19 1.30 -4.71
C HIS A 76 -12.46 -0.12 -4.22
N LEU A 77 -12.32 -0.37 -2.92
CA LEU A 77 -12.54 -1.72 -2.39
C LEU A 77 -14.00 -2.15 -2.54
N PRO A 78 -14.25 -3.43 -2.82
CA PRO A 78 -15.61 -3.94 -2.79
C PRO A 78 -16.22 -3.79 -1.40
N THR A 79 -17.53 -3.69 -1.35
CA THR A 79 -18.24 -3.58 -0.09
C THR A 79 -17.90 -4.77 0.81
N GLY A 80 -17.50 -4.47 2.04
CA GLY A 80 -17.16 -5.50 3.01
C GLY A 80 -15.71 -5.93 2.99
N ALA A 81 -14.96 -5.56 1.96
CA ALA A 81 -13.53 -5.87 1.92
C ALA A 81 -12.76 -4.91 2.81
N THR A 82 -11.69 -5.40 3.43
CA THR A 82 -10.86 -4.60 4.32
C THR A 82 -9.47 -4.44 3.73
N ALA A 83 -8.72 -3.49 4.28
CA ALA A 83 -7.37 -3.22 3.81
C ALA A 83 -6.45 -2.91 4.96
N ALA A 84 -5.15 -3.06 4.71
CA ALA A 84 -4.12 -2.70 5.67
C ALA A 84 -2.88 -2.22 4.93
N PHE A 85 -2.06 -1.45 5.62
CA PHE A 85 -0.78 -1.00 5.11
C PHE A 85 0.36 -1.72 5.82
N VAL A 86 1.48 -1.86 5.14
CA VAL A 86 2.73 -2.28 5.77
C VAL A 86 3.69 -1.10 5.66
N ALA A 87 4.05 -0.51 6.78
CA ALA A 87 4.87 0.69 6.78
C ALA A 87 5.81 0.70 7.99
N PRO A 88 6.83 -0.20 7.98
CA PRO A 88 7.74 -0.31 9.13
C PRO A 88 8.73 0.85 9.23
N HIS A 89 8.97 1.57 8.13
CA HIS A 89 10.00 2.60 8.11
C HIS A 89 9.39 4.00 8.10
N PRO A 90 10.08 4.98 8.69
CA PRO A 90 9.54 6.34 8.81
C PRO A 90 9.20 7.00 7.48
N ALA A 91 9.91 6.64 6.40
CA ALA A 91 9.67 7.27 5.10
C ALA A 91 8.20 7.17 4.67
N ALA A 92 7.54 6.06 4.97
CA ALA A 92 6.12 5.89 4.67
C ALA A 92 5.26 6.06 5.91
N ARG A 93 5.73 5.56 7.06
CA ARG A 93 4.92 5.59 8.28
C ARG A 93 4.59 7.00 8.72
N ARG A 94 5.57 7.92 8.66
CA ARG A 94 5.33 9.28 9.13
C ARG A 94 4.28 10.01 8.31
N PRO A 95 4.36 10.04 6.97
CA PRO A 95 3.30 10.66 6.20
C PRO A 95 1.94 10.03 6.43
N ILE A 96 1.88 8.71 6.60
CA ILE A 96 0.64 8.01 6.86
C ILE A 96 0.03 8.49 8.18
N THR A 97 0.85 8.55 9.22
CA THR A 97 0.38 8.98 10.53
C THR A 97 -0.03 10.46 10.53
N LEU A 98 0.81 11.30 9.93
CA LEU A 98 0.55 12.73 9.94
C LEU A 98 -0.70 13.10 9.14
N SER A 99 -0.99 12.36 8.09
CA SER A 99 -2.17 12.62 7.27
C SER A 99 -3.44 12.04 7.86
N GLY A 100 -3.32 11.15 8.84
CA GLY A 100 -4.47 10.46 9.41
C GLY A 100 -4.91 9.25 8.60
N LEU A 101 -4.15 8.87 7.59
CA LEU A 101 -4.52 7.73 6.74
C LEU A 101 -4.59 6.43 7.54
N ASP A 102 -3.81 6.31 8.61
CA ASP A 102 -3.83 5.11 9.45
C ASP A 102 -5.12 4.95 10.24
N ARG A 103 -6.00 5.94 10.23
CA ARG A 103 -7.33 5.78 10.80
C ARG A 103 -8.29 5.13 9.82
N GLU A 104 -7.95 5.17 8.53
CA GLU A 104 -8.77 4.55 7.49
C GLU A 104 -8.42 3.09 7.31
N ALA A 105 -7.15 2.73 7.49
CA ALA A 105 -6.68 1.36 7.39
C ALA A 105 -5.43 1.24 8.25
N GLN A 106 -5.38 0.21 9.06
CA GLN A 106 -4.31 0.06 10.05
C GLN A 106 -2.98 -0.26 9.38
N SER A 107 -1.91 0.25 9.99
CA SER A 107 -0.56 0.01 9.53
C SER A 107 0.08 -1.11 10.36
N TRP A 108 0.79 -1.99 9.69
CA TRP A 108 1.41 -3.16 10.31
C TRP A 108 2.90 -3.16 10.02
N PRO A 109 3.71 -3.77 10.90
CA PRO A 109 5.17 -3.74 10.70
C PRO A 109 5.66 -4.75 9.68
N ASP A 110 4.87 -5.78 9.34
CA ASP A 110 5.31 -6.73 8.33
C ASP A 110 4.12 -7.25 7.54
N ARG A 111 4.44 -7.78 6.35
CA ARG A 111 3.42 -8.20 5.40
C ARG A 111 2.59 -9.37 5.93
N ALA A 112 3.22 -10.33 6.58
CA ALA A 112 2.50 -11.51 7.06
C ALA A 112 1.43 -11.12 8.07
N ALA A 113 1.76 -10.20 8.98
CA ALA A 113 0.79 -9.72 9.96
C ALA A 113 -0.36 -8.97 9.29
N ALA A 114 -0.05 -8.14 8.29
CA ALA A 114 -1.07 -7.39 7.58
C ALA A 114 -2.00 -8.31 6.81
N VAL A 115 -1.44 -9.31 6.13
CA VAL A 115 -2.24 -10.26 5.37
C VAL A 115 -3.17 -11.04 6.30
N GLU A 116 -2.64 -11.49 7.44
CA GLU A 116 -3.47 -12.23 8.39
C GLU A 116 -4.60 -11.36 8.94
N ALA A 117 -4.30 -10.10 9.27
CA ALA A 117 -5.30 -9.19 9.78
C ALA A 117 -6.43 -8.98 8.78
N VAL A 118 -6.08 -8.81 7.50
CA VAL A 118 -7.06 -8.59 6.44
C VAL A 118 -7.87 -9.87 6.21
N ARG A 119 -7.20 -11.02 6.21
CA ARG A 119 -7.89 -12.30 6.02
C ARG A 119 -8.93 -12.54 7.10
N SER A 120 -8.63 -12.15 8.32
CA SER A 120 -9.58 -12.36 9.41
C SER A 120 -10.78 -11.41 9.32
N GLY A 121 -10.70 -10.39 8.46
CA GLY A 121 -11.76 -9.42 8.31
C GLY A 121 -11.87 -8.46 9.46
N ASN A 122 -10.84 -8.39 10.30
CA ASN A 122 -10.91 -7.54 11.49
C ASN A 122 -9.55 -6.91 11.78
N PRO A 123 -9.05 -6.08 10.87
CA PRO A 123 -7.70 -5.53 11.00
C PRO A 123 -7.55 -4.46 12.06
N VAL A 124 -8.64 -4.00 12.64
CA VAL A 124 -8.61 -2.86 13.56
C VAL A 124 -8.88 -3.33 14.95
N GLN A 125 -8.20 -4.15 15.51
CA GLN A 125 -8.42 -4.57 16.88
C GLN A 125 -7.26 -4.21 17.81
#